data_902f9aa2d9b2840363c1d4cb68e80f3c
#
_entry.id   902f9aa2d9b2840363c1d4cb68e80f3c
#
_cell.length_a   1.000
_cell.length_b   1.000
_cell.length_c   1.000
_cell.angle_alpha   90.00
_cell.angle_beta   90.00
_cell.angle_gamma   90.00
#
_symmetry.space_group_name_H-M   'P 1'
#
loop_
_entity.id
_entity.type
_entity.pdbx_description
1 polymer ?
#
loop_
_entity_poly.entity_id
_entity_poly.type
_entity_poly.pdbx_seq_one_letter_code
_entity_poly.pdbx_strand_id
1 'polypeptide(L)'
;PIAQFAALPYDRDILTHVYIKKTPGLAVHYQSVRATQTDFPILTCAAARTADGAYRFAIGARPMKAMLVCPTAAPDELPAAVQAAVPTGSNLRGSAAYRTHLVGVLVKRAVQALGNLEVL
;
A
#
# COMPACT_ATOMS: atom_id res chain seq x y z
N PRO A 1 -13.85 -11.26 4.77
CA PRO A 1 -12.73 -10.30 4.80
C PRO A 1 -12.01 -10.25 3.47
N ILE A 2 -11.51 -9.07 3.05
CA ILE A 2 -10.87 -8.90 1.74
C ILE A 2 -9.60 -9.74 1.57
N ALA A 3 -8.88 -10.00 2.65
CA ALA A 3 -7.71 -10.88 2.61
C ALA A 3 -8.07 -12.32 2.25
N GLN A 4 -9.19 -12.84 2.78
CA GLN A 4 -9.71 -14.15 2.42
C GLN A 4 -10.21 -14.17 0.97
N PHE A 5 -10.95 -13.13 0.55
CA PHE A 5 -11.39 -12.98 -0.84
C PHE A 5 -10.20 -12.95 -1.80
N ALA A 6 -9.14 -12.20 -1.49
CA ALA A 6 -7.95 -12.12 -2.31
C ALA A 6 -7.16 -13.44 -2.43
N ALA A 7 -7.36 -14.36 -1.50
CA ALA A 7 -6.74 -15.70 -1.49
C ALA A 7 -7.56 -16.76 -2.24
N LEU A 8 -8.83 -16.47 -2.60
CA LEU A 8 -9.66 -17.42 -3.31
C LEU A 8 -9.10 -17.70 -4.72
N PRO A 9 -9.27 -18.92 -5.22
CA PRO A 9 -9.01 -19.22 -6.63
C PRO A 9 -9.97 -18.41 -7.51
N TYR A 10 -9.59 -18.27 -8.80
CA TYR A 10 -10.47 -17.63 -9.78
C TYR A 10 -11.82 -18.37 -9.82
N ASP A 11 -12.91 -17.62 -9.66
CA ASP A 11 -14.26 -18.10 -9.75
C ASP A 11 -15.04 -17.23 -10.75
N ARG A 12 -16.19 -17.74 -11.24
CA ARG A 12 -17.08 -17.02 -12.16
C ARG A 12 -18.16 -16.24 -11.45
N ASP A 13 -18.08 -16.11 -10.15
CA ASP A 13 -19.01 -15.33 -9.33
C ASP A 13 -18.91 -13.83 -9.62
N ILE A 14 -20.00 -13.13 -9.41
CA ILE A 14 -20.09 -11.68 -9.60
C ILE A 14 -19.95 -11.01 -8.24
N LEU A 15 -18.93 -10.15 -8.10
CA LEU A 15 -18.79 -9.29 -6.92
C LEU A 15 -19.89 -8.21 -6.96
N THR A 16 -20.84 -8.28 -6.03
CA THR A 16 -21.98 -7.34 -5.97
C THR A 16 -21.75 -6.18 -4.99
N HIS A 17 -21.07 -6.41 -3.87
CA HIS A 17 -20.90 -5.42 -2.83
C HIS A 17 -19.52 -5.52 -2.16
N VAL A 18 -18.96 -4.37 -1.80
CA VAL A 18 -17.81 -4.24 -0.91
C VAL A 18 -18.23 -3.39 0.28
N TYR A 19 -18.09 -3.93 1.49
CA TYR A 19 -18.41 -3.23 2.73
C TYR A 19 -17.14 -2.67 3.36
N ILE A 20 -17.12 -1.37 3.57
CA ILE A 20 -16.02 -0.66 4.23
C ILE A 20 -16.51 -0.17 5.58
N LYS A 21 -15.92 -0.72 6.66
CA LYS A 21 -16.23 -0.27 8.02
C LYS A 21 -15.63 1.12 8.25
N LYS A 22 -16.47 2.08 8.65
CA LYS A 22 -16.00 3.38 9.14
C LYS A 22 -15.38 3.17 10.52
N THR A 23 -14.10 3.49 10.66
CA THR A 23 -13.35 3.32 11.91
C THR A 23 -12.92 4.70 12.41
N PRO A 24 -13.42 5.17 13.57
CA PRO A 24 -12.97 6.44 14.15
C PRO A 24 -11.47 6.44 14.41
N GLY A 25 -10.81 7.57 14.17
CA GLY A 25 -9.38 7.72 14.38
C GLY A 25 -8.49 7.00 13.36
N LEU A 26 -9.06 6.42 12.29
CA LEU A 26 -8.30 5.85 11.19
C LEU A 26 -7.95 6.94 10.16
N ALA A 27 -6.68 7.29 10.07
CA ALA A 27 -6.18 8.15 8.99
C ALA A 27 -5.69 7.28 7.83
N VAL A 28 -6.02 7.67 6.60
CA VAL A 28 -5.62 6.93 5.39
C VAL A 28 -5.00 7.85 4.35
N HIS A 29 -4.02 7.33 3.62
CA HIS A 29 -3.36 8.03 2.52
C HIS A 29 -3.11 7.06 1.37
N TYR A 30 -3.43 7.47 0.15
CA TYR A 30 -3.18 6.68 -1.06
C TYR A 30 -2.38 7.49 -2.07
N GLN A 31 -1.40 6.86 -2.69
CA GLN A 31 -0.61 7.45 -3.76
C GLN A 31 -0.17 6.39 -4.78
N SER A 32 0.09 6.84 -5.99
CA SER A 32 0.58 6.00 -7.07
C SER A 32 1.61 6.73 -7.92
N VAL A 33 2.56 5.98 -8.47
CA VAL A 33 3.49 6.47 -9.51
C VAL A 33 3.06 5.89 -10.84
N ARG A 34 2.93 6.76 -11.84
CA ARG A 34 2.50 6.44 -13.21
C ARG A 34 3.41 7.12 -14.22
N ALA A 35 3.57 6.55 -15.40
CA ALA A 35 4.27 7.20 -16.50
C ALA A 35 3.45 8.36 -17.09
N THR A 36 2.13 8.13 -17.24
CA THR A 36 1.14 9.14 -17.65
C THR A 36 -0.10 9.05 -16.77
N GLN A 37 -0.91 10.09 -16.74
CA GLN A 37 -2.09 10.18 -15.87
C GLN A 37 -3.10 9.04 -16.10
N THR A 38 -3.24 8.57 -17.34
CA THR A 38 -4.21 7.54 -17.73
C THR A 38 -3.64 6.13 -17.79
N ASP A 39 -2.32 5.95 -17.58
CA ASP A 39 -1.70 4.62 -17.62
C ASP A 39 -1.90 3.84 -16.30
N PHE A 40 -1.68 2.53 -16.36
CA PHE A 40 -1.57 1.70 -15.16
C PHE A 40 -0.41 2.16 -14.28
N PRO A 41 -0.53 2.06 -12.95
CA PRO A 41 0.54 2.49 -12.06
C PRO A 41 1.79 1.58 -12.19
N ILE A 42 2.94 2.21 -12.02
CA ILE A 42 4.23 1.52 -11.85
C ILE A 42 4.29 0.89 -10.47
N LEU A 43 3.83 1.64 -9.45
CA LEU A 43 3.69 1.20 -8.06
C LEU A 43 2.56 1.98 -7.38
N THR A 44 1.85 1.34 -6.45
CA THR A 44 0.87 1.99 -5.58
C THR A 44 1.20 1.75 -4.12
N CYS A 45 0.88 2.73 -3.28
CA CYS A 45 0.99 2.62 -1.83
C CYS A 45 -0.29 3.18 -1.20
N ALA A 46 -1.05 2.33 -0.53
CA ALA A 46 -2.09 2.73 0.40
C ALA A 46 -1.55 2.57 1.81
N ALA A 47 -1.66 3.61 2.62
CA ALA A 47 -1.19 3.62 4.00
C ALA A 47 -2.34 3.98 4.93
N ALA A 48 -2.33 3.41 6.13
CA ALA A 48 -3.24 3.74 7.20
C ALA A 48 -2.48 3.88 8.50
N ARG A 49 -2.89 4.85 9.34
CA ARG A 49 -2.47 4.99 10.73
C ARG A 49 -3.71 4.83 11.60
N THR A 50 -3.66 3.88 12.51
CA THR A 50 -4.72 3.60 13.47
C THR A 50 -4.68 4.59 14.65
N ALA A 51 -5.74 4.66 15.44
CA ALA A 51 -5.83 5.57 16.59
C ALA A 51 -4.76 5.32 17.66
N ASP A 52 -4.29 4.07 17.78
CA ASP A 52 -3.18 3.66 18.65
C ASP A 52 -1.78 3.93 18.05
N GLY A 53 -1.74 4.56 16.87
CA GLY A 53 -0.48 4.96 16.21
C GLY A 53 0.15 3.89 15.32
N ALA A 54 -0.44 2.70 15.19
CA ALA A 54 0.11 1.65 14.35
C ALA A 54 -0.07 1.97 12.85
N TYR A 55 0.94 1.62 12.04
CA TYR A 55 0.93 1.81 10.60
C TYR A 55 0.65 0.51 9.86
N ARG A 56 -0.07 0.62 8.74
CA ARG A 56 -0.34 -0.46 7.79
C ARG A 56 -0.11 0.05 6.38
N PHE A 57 0.57 -0.75 5.56
CA PHE A 57 0.85 -0.40 4.16
C PHE A 57 0.38 -1.50 3.24
N ALA A 58 -0.39 -1.15 2.22
CA ALA A 58 -0.71 -2.05 1.12
C ALA A 58 0.02 -1.59 -0.14
N ILE A 59 0.97 -2.39 -0.59
CA ILE A 59 1.80 -2.10 -1.77
C ILE A 59 1.26 -2.91 -2.95
N GLY A 60 0.82 -2.20 -3.99
CA GLY A 60 0.26 -2.78 -5.21
C GLY A 60 1.03 -2.40 -6.46
N ALA A 61 0.59 -2.91 -7.61
CA ALA A 61 1.24 -2.76 -8.91
C ALA A 61 2.70 -3.22 -8.94
N ARG A 62 3.06 -4.19 -8.12
CA ARG A 62 4.42 -4.74 -7.97
C ARG A 62 4.73 -5.94 -8.86
N PRO A 63 4.13 -6.12 -10.02
CA PRO A 63 3.67 -7.21 -10.91
C PRO A 63 3.31 -8.53 -10.20
N MET A 64 2.67 -8.40 -9.05
CA MET A 64 2.08 -9.48 -8.25
C MET A 64 0.87 -8.91 -7.50
N LYS A 65 0.10 -9.74 -6.82
CA LYS A 65 -0.99 -9.29 -5.95
C LYS A 65 -0.50 -8.24 -4.95
N ALA A 66 -1.35 -7.26 -4.62
CA ALA A 66 -1.05 -6.30 -3.56
C ALA A 66 -0.72 -7.03 -2.25
N MET A 67 0.26 -6.50 -1.52
CA MET A 67 0.74 -7.07 -0.27
C MET A 67 0.51 -6.10 0.88
N LEU A 68 -0.11 -6.59 1.94
CA LEU A 68 -0.26 -5.87 3.20
C LEU A 68 0.96 -6.11 4.09
N VAL A 69 1.53 -5.03 4.61
CA VAL A 69 2.62 -5.06 5.59
C VAL A 69 2.20 -4.24 6.80
N CYS A 70 2.36 -4.81 7.99
CA CYS A 70 2.07 -4.16 9.28
C CYS A 70 3.37 -4.13 10.09
N PRO A 71 4.27 -3.18 9.82
CA PRO A 71 5.56 -3.11 10.50
C PRO A 71 5.40 -2.58 11.93
N THR A 72 6.30 -3.02 12.82
CA THR A 72 6.39 -2.55 14.21
C THR A 72 7.60 -1.64 14.44
N ALA A 73 8.15 -1.05 13.39
CA ALA A 73 9.30 -0.16 13.43
C ALA A 73 8.91 1.29 13.81
N ALA A 74 9.86 2.09 14.22
CA ALA A 74 9.68 3.52 14.45
C ALA A 74 9.34 4.25 13.12
N PRO A 75 8.64 5.39 13.14
CA PRO A 75 8.17 6.07 11.92
C PRO A 75 9.28 6.38 10.90
N ASP A 76 10.47 6.71 11.34
CA ASP A 76 11.65 6.98 10.52
C ASP A 76 12.26 5.72 9.89
N GLU A 77 12.06 4.56 10.51
CA GLU A 77 12.55 3.25 10.04
C GLU A 77 11.54 2.55 9.11
N LEU A 78 10.27 2.96 9.12
CA LEU A 78 9.20 2.34 8.33
C LEU A 78 9.53 2.21 6.84
N PRO A 79 10.12 3.24 6.17
CA PRO A 79 10.45 3.12 4.75
C PRO A 79 11.39 1.95 4.46
N ALA A 80 12.44 1.78 5.24
CA ALA A 80 13.42 0.70 5.08
C ALA A 80 12.79 -0.66 5.44
N ALA A 81 12.02 -0.74 6.52
CA ALA A 81 11.37 -1.97 6.96
C ALA A 81 10.37 -2.50 5.92
N VAL A 82 9.52 -1.61 5.36
CA VAL A 82 8.54 -2.00 4.33
C VAL A 82 9.25 -2.36 3.02
N GLN A 83 10.28 -1.59 2.63
CA GLN A 83 11.07 -1.87 1.43
C GLN A 83 11.73 -3.25 1.49
N ALA A 84 12.26 -3.65 2.64
CA ALA A 84 12.86 -4.97 2.82
C ALA A 84 11.83 -6.11 2.82
N ALA A 85 10.60 -5.84 3.28
CA ALA A 85 9.54 -6.85 3.39
C ALA A 85 8.78 -7.10 2.08
N VAL A 86 8.83 -6.17 1.10
CA VAL A 86 8.01 -6.23 -0.11
C VAL A 86 8.81 -6.65 -1.33
N PRO A 87 8.68 -7.89 -1.80
CA PRO A 87 9.28 -8.31 -3.07
C PRO A 87 8.57 -7.60 -4.24
N THR A 88 9.35 -7.17 -5.21
CA THR A 88 8.87 -6.51 -6.43
C THR A 88 9.31 -7.27 -7.68
N GLY A 89 8.56 -7.11 -8.76
CA GLY A 89 8.87 -7.71 -10.06
C GLY A 89 9.14 -6.66 -11.15
N SER A 90 9.61 -7.13 -12.29
CA SER A 90 9.85 -6.33 -13.50
C SER A 90 8.73 -6.58 -14.52
N ASN A 91 8.40 -5.55 -15.31
CA ASN A 91 7.58 -5.64 -16.50
C ASN A 91 7.90 -4.47 -17.44
N LEU A 92 7.13 -4.28 -18.51
CA LEU A 92 7.32 -3.19 -19.47
C LEU A 92 7.26 -1.78 -18.86
N ARG A 93 6.63 -1.61 -17.68
CA ARG A 93 6.46 -0.31 -17.01
C ARG A 93 7.60 0.04 -16.08
N GLY A 94 8.41 -0.91 -15.68
CA GLY A 94 9.54 -0.64 -14.77
C GLY A 94 10.22 -1.89 -14.25
N SER A 95 11.46 -1.73 -13.83
CA SER A 95 12.27 -2.79 -13.24
C SER A 95 11.90 -3.07 -11.77
N ALA A 96 12.23 -4.27 -11.29
CA ALA A 96 12.11 -4.62 -9.88
C ALA A 96 12.91 -3.66 -8.98
N ALA A 97 14.15 -3.34 -9.38
CA ALA A 97 15.00 -2.41 -8.62
C ALA A 97 14.36 -1.02 -8.47
N TYR A 98 13.79 -0.49 -9.54
CA TYR A 98 13.09 0.80 -9.50
C TYR A 98 11.86 0.75 -8.59
N ARG A 99 11.06 -0.33 -8.67
CA ARG A 99 9.91 -0.52 -7.79
C ARG A 99 10.31 -0.66 -6.33
N THR A 100 11.36 -1.40 -6.03
CA THR A 100 11.91 -1.51 -4.67
C THR A 100 12.30 -0.13 -4.13
N HIS A 101 13.00 0.68 -4.93
CA HIS A 101 13.29 2.07 -4.55
C HIS A 101 12.01 2.87 -4.30
N LEU A 102 11.02 2.78 -5.19
CA LEU A 102 9.74 3.48 -5.03
C LEU A 102 8.97 3.07 -3.77
N VAL A 103 9.06 1.81 -3.31
CA VAL A 103 8.44 1.39 -2.04
C VAL A 103 8.92 2.29 -0.90
N GLY A 104 10.23 2.46 -0.75
CA GLY A 104 10.79 3.33 0.30
C GLY A 104 10.34 4.78 0.17
N VAL A 105 10.35 5.33 -1.06
CA VAL A 105 9.92 6.70 -1.34
C VAL A 105 8.45 6.93 -0.99
N LEU A 106 7.56 6.04 -1.45
CA LEU A 106 6.12 6.18 -1.23
C LEU A 106 5.75 5.99 0.24
N VAL A 107 6.37 5.03 0.93
CA VAL A 107 6.17 4.83 2.37
C VAL A 107 6.61 6.07 3.15
N LYS A 108 7.78 6.64 2.85
CA LYS A 108 8.25 7.88 3.49
C LYS A 108 7.24 9.03 3.32
N ARG A 109 6.75 9.25 2.10
CA ARG A 109 5.72 10.27 1.82
C ARG A 109 4.42 10.01 2.56
N ALA A 110 3.98 8.74 2.62
CA ALA A 110 2.77 8.36 3.32
C ALA A 110 2.88 8.60 4.84
N VAL A 111 4.02 8.25 5.46
CA VAL A 111 4.27 8.51 6.89
C VAL A 111 4.24 10.01 7.18
N GLN A 112 4.87 10.83 6.33
CA GLN A 112 4.82 12.29 6.46
C GLN A 112 3.41 12.84 6.34
N ALA A 113 2.64 12.38 5.32
CA ALA A 113 1.26 12.81 5.13
C ALA A 113 0.36 12.43 6.32
N LEU A 114 0.48 11.20 6.82
CA LEU A 114 -0.30 10.71 7.95
C LEU A 114 0.14 11.32 9.30
N GLY A 115 1.41 11.74 9.42
CA GLY A 115 1.93 12.43 10.59
C GLY A 115 1.38 13.86 10.72
N ASN A 116 1.11 14.51 9.59
CA ASN A 116 0.57 15.87 9.55
C ASN A 116 -0.97 15.93 9.61
N LEU A 117 -1.66 14.81 9.50
CA LEU A 117 -3.10 14.74 9.69
C LEU A 117 -3.38 14.75 11.20
N GLU A 118 -3.84 15.89 11.72
CA GLU A 118 -4.51 15.91 13.03
C GLU A 118 -5.67 14.93 12.98
N VAL A 119 -5.73 14.05 13.97
CA VAL A 119 -6.85 13.10 14.12
C VAL A 119 -8.08 13.94 14.45
N LEU A 120 -8.95 14.15 13.45
CA LEU A 120 -10.26 14.78 13.61
C LEU A 120 -11.21 13.87 14.41
#